data_c293872848953952d6dc1102f46bdfb6
#
_entry.id   c293872848953952d6dc1102f46bdfb6
#
_cell.length_a   1.000
_cell.length_b   1.000
_cell.length_c   1.000
_cell.angle_alpha   90.00
_cell.angle_beta   90.00
_cell.angle_gamma   90.00
#
_symmetry.space_group_name_H-M   'P 1'
#
loop_
_entity.id
_entity.type
_entity.pdbx_description
1 polymer ?
#
loop_
_entity_poly.entity_id
_entity_poly.type
_entity_poly.pdbx_seq_one_letter_code
_entity_poly.pdbx_strand_id
1 'polypeptide(L)'
;MFDNIALGVRATAEVGLWEAILRTRSNREKDQRIRAQAERIIQLLHLERQAHESARNLPYGLQKVVAIGIALAGDPDLLILDEPLTGLITSEAEEVMARIDGLHKQGRTVMIIEHNMRAVMGHCNRIVVLSFGNKIAEGTPEEIRRNRDVIRSYLGES
;
A
#
# COMPACT_ATOMS: atom_id res chain seq x y z
N MET A 1 -10.78 10.89 -7.45
CA MET A 1 -9.97 9.95 -6.66
C MET A 1 -10.65 9.57 -5.34
N PHE A 2 -11.21 10.53 -4.61
CA PHE A 2 -12.01 10.28 -3.40
C PHE A 2 -13.03 9.15 -3.56
N ASP A 3 -13.83 9.17 -4.64
CA ASP A 3 -14.87 8.17 -4.87
C ASP A 3 -14.33 6.74 -5.01
N ASN A 4 -13.10 6.58 -5.51
CA ASN A 4 -12.45 5.26 -5.61
C ASN A 4 -12.17 4.68 -4.22
N ILE A 5 -11.63 5.49 -3.31
CA ILE A 5 -11.36 5.07 -1.94
C ILE A 5 -12.67 4.86 -1.17
N ALA A 6 -13.64 5.78 -1.33
CA ALA A 6 -14.96 5.64 -0.71
C ALA A 6 -15.72 4.40 -1.21
N LEU A 7 -15.55 4.02 -2.48
CA LEU A 7 -16.10 2.77 -3.02
C LEU A 7 -15.44 1.55 -2.38
N GLY A 8 -14.12 1.58 -2.17
CA GLY A 8 -13.40 0.54 -1.42
C GLY A 8 -13.97 0.38 0.00
N VAL A 9 -14.16 1.48 0.72
CA VAL A 9 -14.77 1.48 2.07
C VAL A 9 -16.20 0.92 2.03
N ARG A 10 -16.98 1.28 1.01
CA ARG A 10 -18.34 0.77 0.85
C ARG A 10 -18.37 -0.73 0.56
N ALA A 11 -17.44 -1.24 -0.22
CA ALA A 11 -17.34 -2.66 -0.58
C ALA A 11 -16.96 -3.55 0.62
N THR A 12 -16.24 -3.01 1.59
CA THR A 12 -15.89 -3.74 2.84
C THR A 12 -16.96 -3.58 3.93
N ALA A 13 -17.81 -2.55 3.85
CA ALA A 13 -18.98 -2.44 4.71
C ALA A 13 -20.06 -3.40 4.19
N GLU A 14 -20.56 -4.32 5.04
CA GLU A 14 -21.69 -5.20 4.71
C GLU A 14 -22.96 -4.35 4.47
N VAL A 15 -23.12 -3.84 3.25
CA VAL A 15 -24.32 -3.11 2.84
C VAL A 15 -25.22 -4.09 2.08
N GLY A 16 -26.30 -4.53 2.72
CA GLY A 16 -27.30 -5.37 2.08
C GLY A 16 -27.92 -4.66 0.87
N LEU A 17 -28.11 -5.37 -0.24
CA LEU A 17 -28.72 -4.85 -1.48
C LEU A 17 -30.06 -4.12 -1.23
N TRP A 18 -30.84 -4.57 -0.28
CA TRP A 18 -32.14 -3.97 0.09
C TRP A 18 -32.01 -2.64 0.86
N GLU A 19 -30.92 -2.47 1.63
CA GLU A 19 -30.67 -1.22 2.33
C GLU A 19 -30.23 -0.09 1.39
N ALA A 20 -29.61 -0.42 0.27
CA ALA A 20 -29.21 0.57 -0.74
C ALA A 20 -30.41 1.24 -1.44
N ILE A 21 -31.58 0.59 -1.50
CA ILE A 21 -32.79 1.07 -2.19
C ILE A 21 -33.62 1.96 -1.26
N LEU A 22 -33.61 1.70 0.05
CA LEU A 22 -34.39 2.47 1.05
C LEU A 22 -33.53 3.63 1.59
N ARG A 23 -33.83 4.86 1.18
CA ARG A 23 -33.21 6.11 1.70
C ARG A 23 -33.66 6.38 3.14
N THR A 24 -33.23 5.56 4.11
CA THR A 24 -33.53 5.73 5.54
C THR A 24 -32.51 6.63 6.23
N ARG A 25 -32.80 7.10 7.46
CA ARG A 25 -31.83 7.82 8.32
C ARG A 25 -30.55 6.99 8.54
N SER A 26 -30.67 5.67 8.66
CA SER A 26 -29.55 4.73 8.77
C SER A 26 -28.56 4.83 7.59
N ASN A 27 -29.06 5.05 6.36
CA ASN A 27 -28.19 5.21 5.18
C ASN A 27 -27.37 6.50 5.23
N ARG A 28 -27.89 7.59 5.79
CA ARG A 28 -27.14 8.85 5.93
C ARG A 28 -25.97 8.71 6.90
N GLU A 29 -26.18 8.02 8.01
CA GLU A 29 -25.12 7.74 8.99
C GLU A 29 -24.04 6.83 8.42
N LYS A 30 -24.43 5.77 7.66
CA LYS A 30 -23.50 4.90 6.96
C LYS A 30 -22.69 5.69 5.91
N ASP A 31 -23.33 6.51 5.09
CA ASP A 31 -22.65 7.34 4.10
C ASP A 31 -21.67 8.33 4.77
N GLN A 32 -22.03 8.91 5.92
CA GLN A 32 -21.13 9.78 6.68
C GLN A 32 -19.90 9.02 7.21
N ARG A 33 -20.08 7.79 7.72
CA ARG A 33 -18.96 6.93 8.17
C ARG A 33 -18.03 6.56 7.02
N ILE A 34 -18.59 6.17 5.86
CA ILE A 34 -17.81 5.87 4.66
C ILE A 34 -16.99 7.08 4.23
N ARG A 35 -17.58 8.27 4.19
CA ARG A 35 -16.88 9.52 3.84
C ARG A 35 -15.78 9.83 4.83
N ALA A 36 -16.05 9.77 6.12
CA ALA A 36 -15.07 10.04 7.18
C ALA A 36 -13.90 9.04 7.12
N GLN A 37 -14.14 7.77 6.82
CA GLN A 37 -13.09 6.78 6.66
C GLN A 37 -12.26 7.03 5.40
N ALA A 38 -12.90 7.36 4.27
CA ALA A 38 -12.19 7.72 3.05
C ALA A 38 -11.31 8.97 3.24
N GLU A 39 -11.81 9.99 3.94
CA GLU A 39 -11.05 11.19 4.28
C GLU A 39 -9.83 10.87 5.16
N ARG A 40 -9.97 10.00 6.15
CA ARG A 40 -8.86 9.53 6.99
C ARG A 40 -7.79 8.83 6.15
N ILE A 41 -8.18 7.95 5.22
CA ILE A 41 -7.23 7.26 4.33
C ILE A 41 -6.51 8.26 3.43
N ILE A 42 -7.21 9.26 2.89
CA ILE A 42 -6.64 10.32 2.07
C ILE A 42 -5.60 11.13 2.85
N GLN A 43 -5.91 11.50 4.08
CA GLN A 43 -4.98 12.20 4.97
C GLN A 43 -3.77 11.34 5.31
N LEU A 44 -4.00 10.07 5.63
CA LEU A 44 -2.98 9.08 5.95
C LEU A 44 -1.94 8.92 4.84
N LEU A 45 -2.40 8.98 3.59
CA LEU A 45 -1.58 8.83 2.40
C LEU A 45 -1.11 10.16 1.79
N HIS A 46 -1.42 11.29 2.43
CA HIS A 46 -1.09 12.64 1.94
C HIS A 46 -1.60 12.89 0.50
N LEU A 47 -2.88 12.58 0.25
CA LEU A 47 -3.54 12.73 -1.04
C LEU A 47 -4.57 13.88 -1.07
N GLU A 48 -4.59 14.76 -0.07
CA GLU A 48 -5.62 15.79 0.11
C GLU A 48 -5.71 16.72 -1.12
N ARG A 49 -4.56 17.07 -1.68
CA ARG A 49 -4.50 17.98 -2.84
C ARG A 49 -5.15 17.38 -4.09
N GLN A 50 -5.10 16.07 -4.23
CA GLN A 50 -5.61 15.32 -5.38
C GLN A 50 -7.01 14.73 -5.15
N ALA A 51 -7.63 14.98 -3.99
CA ALA A 51 -8.89 14.35 -3.58
C ALA A 51 -10.01 14.49 -4.63
N HIS A 52 -10.07 15.64 -5.30
CA HIS A 52 -11.10 15.95 -6.30
C HIS A 52 -10.68 15.62 -7.74
N GLU A 53 -9.44 15.17 -7.97
CA GLU A 53 -8.98 14.80 -9.28
C GLU A 53 -9.47 13.39 -9.68
N SER A 54 -9.61 13.14 -10.97
CA SER A 54 -9.85 11.79 -11.47
C SER A 54 -8.59 10.95 -11.31
N ALA A 55 -8.70 9.74 -10.74
CA ALA A 55 -7.55 8.86 -10.51
C ALA A 55 -6.74 8.60 -11.79
N ARG A 56 -7.41 8.51 -12.95
CA ARG A 56 -6.76 8.30 -14.25
C ARG A 56 -5.87 9.46 -14.72
N ASN A 57 -6.07 10.66 -14.17
CA ASN A 57 -5.31 11.86 -14.54
C ASN A 57 -4.10 12.07 -13.61
N LEU A 58 -3.98 11.28 -12.55
CA LEU A 58 -2.87 11.37 -11.61
C LEU A 58 -1.59 10.80 -12.25
N PRO A 59 -0.41 11.31 -11.87
CA PRO A 59 0.86 10.63 -12.12
C PRO A 59 0.83 9.18 -11.66
N TYR A 60 1.55 8.30 -12.36
CA TYR A 60 1.46 6.86 -12.13
C TYR A 60 1.79 6.45 -10.70
N GLY A 61 2.80 7.08 -10.08
CA GLY A 61 3.13 6.86 -8.66
C GLY A 61 1.96 7.17 -7.73
N LEU A 62 1.22 8.25 -7.97
CA LEU A 62 0.02 8.58 -7.18
C LEU A 62 -1.14 7.62 -7.44
N GLN A 63 -1.27 7.06 -8.65
CA GLN A 63 -2.25 5.99 -8.91
C GLN A 63 -1.97 4.75 -8.07
N LYS A 64 -0.68 4.36 -7.91
CA LYS A 64 -0.26 3.29 -7.00
C LYS A 64 -0.63 3.59 -5.55
N VAL A 65 -0.43 4.84 -5.10
CA VAL A 65 -0.83 5.26 -3.74
C VAL A 65 -2.36 5.19 -3.56
N VAL A 66 -3.15 5.55 -4.57
CA VAL A 66 -4.61 5.40 -4.53
C VAL A 66 -5.01 3.92 -4.41
N ALA A 67 -4.33 3.01 -5.11
CA ALA A 67 -4.57 1.58 -4.99
C ALA A 67 -4.28 1.07 -3.56
N ILE A 68 -3.18 1.54 -2.94
CA ILE A 68 -2.90 1.29 -1.52
C ILE A 68 -4.04 1.82 -0.63
N GLY A 69 -4.56 3.01 -0.92
CA GLY A 69 -5.69 3.60 -0.21
C GLY A 69 -6.97 2.76 -0.29
N ILE A 70 -7.24 2.17 -1.46
CA ILE A 70 -8.37 1.24 -1.64
C ILE A 70 -8.16 -0.03 -0.81
N ALA A 71 -6.94 -0.58 -0.77
CA ALA A 71 -6.63 -1.74 0.05
C ALA A 71 -6.76 -1.47 1.57
N LEU A 72 -6.50 -0.23 2.00
CA LEU A 72 -6.68 0.21 3.38
C LEU A 72 -8.15 0.41 3.78
N ALA A 73 -9.06 0.39 2.85
CA ALA A 73 -10.49 0.64 3.09
C ALA A 73 -11.14 -0.37 4.06
N GLY A 74 -10.62 -1.61 4.09
CA GLY A 74 -11.04 -2.66 5.01
C GLY A 74 -10.38 -2.59 6.40
N ASP A 75 -9.59 -1.57 6.66
CA ASP A 75 -8.81 -1.42 7.91
C ASP A 75 -8.00 -2.68 8.30
N PRO A 76 -7.19 -3.24 7.39
CA PRO A 76 -6.49 -4.50 7.62
C PRO A 76 -5.34 -4.33 8.62
N ASP A 77 -5.15 -5.36 9.47
CA ASP A 77 -3.97 -5.45 10.35
C ASP A 77 -2.68 -5.73 9.58
N LEU A 78 -2.79 -6.47 8.47
CA LEU A 78 -1.70 -6.81 7.56
C LEU A 78 -2.03 -6.34 6.14
N LEU A 79 -1.21 -5.46 5.59
CA LEU A 79 -1.26 -5.02 4.20
C LEU A 79 -0.17 -5.74 3.40
N ILE A 80 -0.57 -6.46 2.35
CA ILE A 80 0.36 -7.13 1.44
C ILE A 80 0.38 -6.36 0.12
N LEU A 81 1.56 -5.91 -0.28
CA LEU A 81 1.80 -5.16 -1.52
C LEU A 81 2.72 -5.97 -2.43
N ASP A 82 2.20 -6.33 -3.59
CA ASP A 82 2.94 -7.08 -4.60
C ASP A 82 3.41 -6.12 -5.70
N GLU A 83 4.73 -5.99 -5.83
CA GLU A 83 5.43 -5.08 -6.75
C GLU A 83 4.85 -3.64 -6.79
N PRO A 84 4.67 -2.96 -5.64
CA PRO A 84 4.09 -1.63 -5.62
C PRO A 84 4.92 -0.59 -6.39
N LEU A 85 6.20 -0.83 -6.60
CA LEU A 85 7.14 0.11 -7.23
C LEU A 85 7.35 -0.14 -8.73
N THR A 86 6.78 -1.20 -9.29
CA THR A 86 6.95 -1.52 -10.71
C THR A 86 6.46 -0.40 -11.62
N GLY A 87 7.32 0.02 -12.56
CA GLY A 87 7.04 1.08 -13.53
C GLY A 87 7.28 2.49 -13.02
N LEU A 88 7.78 2.67 -11.79
CA LEU A 88 8.11 3.96 -11.21
C LEU A 88 9.58 4.34 -11.46
N ILE A 89 9.84 5.62 -11.66
CA ILE A 89 11.20 6.17 -11.57
C ILE A 89 11.63 6.26 -10.10
N THR A 90 12.93 6.40 -9.86
CA THR A 90 13.49 6.37 -8.50
C THR A 90 12.83 7.35 -7.54
N SER A 91 12.57 8.59 -7.96
CA SER A 91 11.93 9.59 -7.11
C SER A 91 10.49 9.25 -6.75
N GLU A 92 9.72 8.69 -7.69
CA GLU A 92 8.35 8.24 -7.45
C GLU A 92 8.32 7.04 -6.50
N ALA A 93 9.26 6.09 -6.67
CA ALA A 93 9.40 4.93 -5.80
C ALA A 93 9.70 5.34 -4.35
N GLU A 94 10.62 6.30 -4.14
CA GLU A 94 10.93 6.86 -2.81
C GLU A 94 9.69 7.54 -2.19
N GLU A 95 8.91 8.28 -2.98
CA GLU A 95 7.67 8.89 -2.50
C GLU A 95 6.62 7.85 -2.09
N VAL A 96 6.46 6.77 -2.86
CA VAL A 96 5.54 5.67 -2.51
C VAL A 96 6.01 4.98 -1.24
N MET A 97 7.30 4.67 -1.13
CA MET A 97 7.88 4.05 0.06
C MET A 97 7.74 4.92 1.31
N ALA A 98 7.95 6.23 1.20
CA ALA A 98 7.74 7.15 2.32
C ALA A 98 6.30 7.12 2.87
N ARG A 99 5.29 6.96 2.00
CA ARG A 99 3.90 6.81 2.42
C ARG A 99 3.66 5.45 3.10
N ILE A 100 4.27 4.39 2.58
CA ILE A 100 4.21 3.05 3.19
C ILE A 100 4.86 3.06 4.59
N ASP A 101 6.01 3.72 4.75
CA ASP A 101 6.64 3.92 6.06
C ASP A 101 5.72 4.67 7.03
N GLY A 102 4.95 5.63 6.53
CA GLY A 102 3.94 6.34 7.31
C GLY A 102 2.87 5.40 7.88
N LEU A 103 2.45 4.40 7.12
CA LEU A 103 1.50 3.37 7.56
C LEU A 103 2.11 2.49 8.66
N HIS A 104 3.35 2.07 8.49
CA HIS A 104 4.06 1.26 9.48
C HIS A 104 4.26 2.01 10.79
N LYS A 105 4.66 3.28 10.75
CA LYS A 105 4.80 4.15 11.93
C LYS A 105 3.52 4.33 12.72
N GLN A 106 2.36 4.13 12.09
CA GLN A 106 1.04 4.15 12.73
C GLN A 106 0.59 2.79 13.26
N GLY A 107 1.52 1.80 13.30
CA GLY A 107 1.30 0.49 13.90
C GLY A 107 0.77 -0.58 12.95
N ARG A 108 0.69 -0.31 11.63
CA ARG A 108 0.27 -1.33 10.66
C ARG A 108 1.41 -2.25 10.29
N THR A 109 1.11 -3.53 10.11
CA THR A 109 2.05 -4.47 9.52
C THR A 109 1.95 -4.39 8.01
N VAL A 110 3.09 -4.15 7.34
CA VAL A 110 3.15 -4.11 5.87
C VAL A 110 4.14 -5.15 5.39
N MET A 111 3.70 -6.01 4.49
CA MET A 111 4.54 -6.95 3.75
C MET A 111 4.64 -6.47 2.30
N ILE A 112 5.88 -6.35 1.80
CA ILE A 112 6.16 -5.91 0.44
C ILE A 112 6.89 -7.02 -0.29
N ILE A 113 6.40 -7.40 -1.46
CA ILE A 113 7.08 -8.29 -2.39
C ILE A 113 7.69 -7.40 -3.47
N GLU A 114 9.01 -7.36 -3.53
CA GLU A 114 9.74 -6.44 -4.41
C GLU A 114 11.09 -7.02 -4.83
N HIS A 115 11.54 -6.60 -6.00
CA HIS A 115 12.88 -6.89 -6.50
C HIS A 115 13.79 -5.64 -6.53
N ASN A 116 13.27 -4.47 -6.17
CA ASN A 116 14.04 -3.25 -6.02
C ASN A 116 14.82 -3.28 -4.69
N MET A 117 16.03 -3.87 -4.75
CA MET A 117 16.88 -4.05 -3.56
C MET A 117 17.16 -2.74 -2.82
N ARG A 118 17.29 -1.62 -3.53
CA ARG A 118 17.53 -0.30 -2.91
C ARG A 118 16.38 0.10 -2.00
N ALA A 119 15.15 0.00 -2.50
CA ALA A 119 13.96 0.32 -1.73
C ALA A 119 13.79 -0.65 -0.54
N VAL A 120 13.92 -1.96 -0.78
CA VAL A 120 13.80 -2.97 0.26
C VAL A 120 14.82 -2.76 1.38
N MET A 121 16.09 -2.56 1.02
CA MET A 121 17.16 -2.34 2.01
C MET A 121 17.05 -1.01 2.76
N GLY A 122 16.40 0.00 2.17
CA GLY A 122 16.24 1.32 2.77
C GLY A 122 15.07 1.44 3.72
N HIS A 123 14.02 0.62 3.53
CA HIS A 123 12.73 0.83 4.19
C HIS A 123 12.22 -0.37 5.00
N CYS A 124 12.70 -1.59 4.74
CA CYS A 124 12.22 -2.78 5.44
C CYS A 124 13.01 -3.06 6.71
N ASN A 125 12.32 -3.48 7.77
CA ASN A 125 12.95 -3.87 9.03
C ASN A 125 13.43 -5.32 9.02
N ARG A 126 12.75 -6.17 8.25
CA ARG A 126 13.02 -7.61 8.11
C ARG A 126 12.84 -7.99 6.65
N ILE A 127 13.75 -8.76 6.12
CA ILE A 127 13.79 -9.17 4.73
C ILE A 127 13.86 -10.69 4.67
N VAL A 128 13.01 -11.28 3.84
CA VAL A 128 13.07 -12.69 3.45
C VAL A 128 13.47 -12.75 1.99
N VAL A 129 14.56 -13.45 1.68
CA VAL A 129 15.05 -13.57 0.31
C VAL A 129 14.67 -14.92 -0.25
N LEU A 130 14.01 -14.90 -1.40
CA LEU A 130 13.60 -16.10 -2.13
C LEU A 130 14.41 -16.23 -3.42
N SER A 131 14.82 -17.44 -3.74
CA SER A 131 15.44 -17.77 -5.02
C SER A 131 14.87 -19.10 -5.51
N PHE A 132 14.32 -19.12 -6.73
CA PHE A 132 13.65 -20.30 -7.33
C PHE A 132 12.64 -20.97 -6.38
N GLY A 133 11.85 -20.16 -5.66
CA GLY A 133 10.82 -20.66 -4.72
C GLY A 133 11.35 -21.10 -3.36
N ASN A 134 12.66 -21.08 -3.13
CA ASN A 134 13.27 -21.48 -1.85
C ASN A 134 13.71 -20.22 -1.06
N LYS A 135 13.49 -20.25 0.26
CA LYS A 135 14.03 -19.23 1.15
C LYS A 135 15.54 -19.46 1.31
N ILE A 136 16.35 -18.51 0.85
CA ILE A 136 17.82 -18.56 0.92
C ILE A 136 18.39 -17.71 2.06
N ALA A 137 17.65 -16.69 2.50
CA ALA A 137 18.07 -15.86 3.63
C ALA A 137 16.86 -15.22 4.31
N GLU A 138 17.07 -14.81 5.58
CA GLU A 138 16.14 -14.01 6.35
C GLU A 138 16.91 -13.23 7.40
N GLY A 139 16.59 -11.94 7.59
CA GLY A 139 17.26 -11.10 8.58
C GLY A 139 16.99 -9.61 8.37
N THR A 140 17.74 -8.80 9.07
CA THR A 140 17.78 -7.33 8.90
C THR A 140 18.45 -6.95 7.58
N PRO A 141 18.28 -5.72 7.08
CA PRO A 141 18.99 -5.24 5.89
C PRO A 141 20.51 -5.42 5.98
N GLU A 142 21.10 -5.17 7.15
CA GLU A 142 22.55 -5.32 7.39
C GLU A 142 23.01 -6.78 7.26
N GLU A 143 22.24 -7.73 7.80
CA GLU A 143 22.53 -9.17 7.70
C GLU A 143 22.40 -9.65 6.26
N ILE A 144 21.32 -9.24 5.57
CA ILE A 144 21.08 -9.60 4.16
C ILE A 144 22.18 -9.06 3.25
N ARG A 145 22.63 -7.83 3.46
CA ARG A 145 23.71 -7.21 2.68
C ARG A 145 25.04 -7.97 2.77
N ARG A 146 25.29 -8.67 3.89
CA ARG A 146 26.51 -9.45 4.13
C ARG A 146 26.36 -10.93 3.81
N ASN A 147 25.16 -11.37 3.46
CA ASN A 147 24.89 -12.78 3.20
C ASN A 147 25.46 -13.20 1.84
N ARG A 148 26.38 -14.18 1.84
CA ARG A 148 27.07 -14.66 0.64
C ARG A 148 26.12 -15.27 -0.40
N ASP A 149 25.08 -15.98 0.03
CA ASP A 149 24.14 -16.63 -0.87
C ASP A 149 23.26 -15.59 -1.58
N VAL A 150 22.90 -14.51 -0.88
CA VAL A 150 22.18 -13.37 -1.47
C VAL A 150 23.07 -12.63 -2.47
N ILE A 151 24.34 -12.35 -2.10
CA ILE A 151 25.30 -11.68 -2.99
C ILE A 151 25.47 -12.49 -4.26
N ARG A 152 25.69 -13.81 -4.15
CA ARG A 152 25.85 -14.71 -5.30
C ARG A 152 24.58 -14.77 -6.19
N SER A 153 23.40 -14.79 -5.59
CA SER A 153 22.13 -14.93 -6.32
C SER A 153 21.68 -13.64 -7.03
N TYR A 154 22.01 -12.46 -6.48
CA TYR A 154 21.48 -11.17 -6.96
C TYR A 154 22.54 -10.25 -7.55
N LEU A 155 23.81 -10.35 -7.13
CA LEU A 155 24.88 -9.46 -7.60
C LEU A 155 25.82 -10.15 -8.59
N GLY A 156 25.69 -11.47 -8.79
CA GLY A 156 26.55 -12.26 -9.65
C GLY A 156 28.00 -12.28 -9.14
N GLU A 157 28.62 -13.43 -9.05
CA GLU A 157 30.09 -13.47 -9.01
C GLU A 157 30.59 -13.05 -10.38
N SER A 158 31.27 -11.88 -10.43
CA SER A 158 32.13 -11.52 -11.55
C SER A 158 33.37 -12.41 -11.58
#